data_87a184952fafe8dc44fa76f67450d6b8
#
_entry.id   87a184952fafe8dc44fa76f67450d6b8
#
_cell.length_a   1.000
_cell.length_b   1.000
_cell.length_c   1.000
_cell.angle_alpha   90.00
_cell.angle_beta   90.00
_cell.angle_gamma   90.00
#
_symmetry.space_group_name_H-M   'P 1'
#
loop_
_entity.id
_entity.type
_entity.pdbx_description
1 polymer ?
#
loop_
_entity_poly.entity_id
_entity_poly.type
_entity_poly.pdbx_seq_one_letter_code
_entity_poly.pdbx_strand_id
1 'polypeptide(L)'
;VAGDTNPPSSDRCSKATEEYNGTSWSSVNDCNTCRMDAAAVGAVQTAVVLFGGYSPPAPSTATEIYDGTCWTTNPNSLATARRAPGNNAGAASTAAMCIAGNPGYMTNVEEFGTGTITKTVTVS
;
A
#
# COMPACT_ATOMS: atom_id res chain seq x y z
N VAL A 1 2.78 5.18 -8.42
CA VAL A 1 2.25 4.09 -7.63
C VAL A 1 2.26 2.81 -8.47
N ALA A 2 2.62 1.70 -7.83
CA ALA A 2 2.65 0.40 -8.48
C ALA A 2 1.25 -0.10 -8.85
N GLY A 3 1.09 -0.64 -10.01
CA GLY A 3 -0.19 -1.08 -10.51
C GLY A 3 -0.09 -2.32 -11.40
N ASP A 4 -1.19 -2.61 -12.08
CA ASP A 4 -1.26 -3.74 -13.01
C ASP A 4 -0.51 -3.42 -14.30
N THR A 5 0.40 -4.29 -14.70
CA THR A 5 1.07 -4.21 -15.99
C THR A 5 0.45 -5.23 -16.94
N ASN A 6 -0.15 -4.73 -18.01
CA ASN A 6 -0.75 -5.59 -19.01
C ASN A 6 0.31 -6.17 -19.96
N PRO A 7 0.69 -7.42 -19.78
CA PRO A 7 0.37 -8.46 -20.73
C PRO A 7 -0.32 -9.65 -20.05
N PRO A 8 -0.87 -10.60 -20.82
CA PRO A 8 -1.63 -11.71 -20.29
C PRO A 8 -0.71 -12.73 -19.61
N SER A 9 -0.20 -12.40 -18.45
CA SER A 9 0.54 -13.33 -17.60
C SER A 9 -0.11 -13.37 -16.21
N SER A 10 0.09 -14.46 -15.51
CA SER A 10 -0.40 -14.65 -14.15
C SER A 10 0.21 -13.67 -13.15
N ASP A 11 1.24 -12.93 -13.55
CA ASP A 11 2.01 -12.03 -12.69
C ASP A 11 1.81 -10.58 -13.13
N ARG A 12 0.60 -10.06 -12.90
CA ARG A 12 0.21 -8.69 -13.27
C ARG A 12 0.54 -7.67 -12.19
N CYS A 13 1.63 -7.82 -11.50
CA CYS A 13 2.03 -6.85 -10.50
C CYS A 13 3.10 -5.89 -11.02
N SER A 14 3.20 -4.73 -10.42
CA SER A 14 4.21 -3.74 -10.76
C SER A 14 4.91 -3.20 -9.51
N LYS A 15 6.14 -2.78 -9.70
CA LYS A 15 6.91 -2.01 -8.71
C LYS A 15 7.00 -0.54 -9.11
N ALA A 16 6.68 -0.22 -10.36
CA ALA A 16 6.89 1.10 -10.91
C ALA A 16 6.22 2.21 -10.10
N THR A 17 6.96 3.24 -9.83
CA THR A 17 6.50 4.44 -9.15
C THR A 17 6.70 5.65 -10.04
N GLU A 18 5.69 6.49 -10.13
CA GLU A 18 5.74 7.74 -10.87
C GLU A 18 5.26 8.89 -10.00
N GLU A 19 5.89 10.03 -10.14
CA GLU A 19 5.50 11.28 -9.48
C GLU A 19 5.00 12.28 -10.51
N TYR A 20 3.99 13.05 -10.12
CA TYR A 20 3.42 14.13 -10.92
C TYR A 20 3.77 15.48 -10.31
N ASN A 21 4.43 16.34 -11.09
CA ASN A 21 4.89 17.66 -10.61
C ASN A 21 3.90 18.80 -10.90
N GLY A 22 2.68 18.46 -11.34
CA GLY A 22 1.68 19.44 -11.78
C GLY A 22 1.64 19.66 -13.28
N THR A 23 2.62 19.14 -14.02
CA THR A 23 2.70 19.27 -15.48
C THR A 23 2.97 17.93 -16.15
N SER A 24 3.88 17.13 -15.62
CA SER A 24 4.27 15.85 -16.21
C SER A 24 4.53 14.78 -15.15
N TRP A 25 4.43 13.53 -15.59
CA TRP A 25 4.81 12.36 -14.80
C TRP A 25 6.29 12.04 -15.01
N SER A 26 6.95 11.65 -13.95
CA SER A 26 8.34 11.21 -13.97
C SER A 26 8.49 9.90 -13.22
N SER A 27 9.19 8.94 -13.82
CA SER A 27 9.50 7.68 -13.15
C SER A 27 10.54 7.94 -12.06
N VAL A 28 10.29 7.36 -10.90
CA VAL A 28 11.17 7.42 -9.74
C VAL A 28 11.51 6.00 -9.27
N ASN A 29 12.16 5.87 -8.14
CA ASN A 29 12.61 4.56 -7.64
C ASN A 29 11.44 3.61 -7.39
N ASP A 30 11.58 2.39 -7.86
CA ASP A 30 10.58 1.32 -7.69
C ASP A 30 10.36 0.95 -6.23
N CYS A 31 9.13 0.56 -5.88
CA CYS A 31 8.88 -0.05 -4.58
C CYS A 31 9.53 -1.44 -4.47
N ASN A 32 9.77 -1.90 -3.27
CA ASN A 32 10.53 -3.14 -3.05
C ASN A 32 9.73 -4.38 -3.44
N THR A 33 8.42 -4.36 -3.19
CA THR A 33 7.54 -5.50 -3.43
C THR A 33 6.65 -5.26 -4.64
N CYS A 34 6.70 -6.18 -5.60
CA CYS A 34 5.77 -6.20 -6.73
C CYS A 34 4.35 -6.44 -6.21
N ARG A 35 3.41 -5.56 -6.57
CA ARG A 35 2.03 -5.67 -6.08
C ARG A 35 1.02 -5.03 -7.00
N MET A 36 -0.22 -5.50 -6.91
CA MET A 36 -1.40 -4.87 -7.50
C MET A 36 -2.49 -4.74 -6.44
N ASP A 37 -3.51 -3.95 -6.68
CA ASP A 37 -4.63 -3.72 -5.75
C ASP A 37 -4.16 -3.34 -4.34
N ALA A 38 -3.08 -2.60 -4.24
CA ALA A 38 -2.54 -2.13 -2.96
C ALA A 38 -3.23 -0.83 -2.53
N ALA A 39 -3.09 -0.53 -1.26
CA ALA A 39 -3.57 0.71 -0.68
C ALA A 39 -2.43 1.69 -0.46
N ALA A 40 -2.67 2.96 -0.72
CA ALA A 40 -1.70 4.00 -0.45
C ALA A 40 -2.35 5.19 0.27
N VAL A 41 -1.62 5.76 1.20
CA VAL A 41 -2.02 6.96 1.95
C VAL A 41 -0.83 7.91 2.04
N GLY A 42 -1.06 9.19 1.81
CA GLY A 42 -0.04 10.22 1.99
C GLY A 42 -0.62 11.60 1.80
N ALA A 43 -0.17 12.57 2.58
CA ALA A 43 -0.58 13.97 2.44
C ALA A 43 0.12 14.65 1.26
N VAL A 44 1.33 14.20 0.94
CA VAL A 44 2.16 14.72 -0.15
C VAL A 44 2.85 13.54 -0.85
N GLN A 45 3.24 13.74 -2.11
CA GLN A 45 3.86 12.68 -2.91
C GLN A 45 5.22 12.20 -2.36
N THR A 46 5.88 13.01 -1.54
CA THR A 46 7.16 12.68 -0.90
C THR A 46 7.01 12.01 0.46
N ALA A 47 5.80 11.65 0.87
CA ALA A 47 5.53 11.00 2.15
C ALA A 47 4.30 10.10 2.02
N VAL A 48 4.51 8.90 1.48
CA VAL A 48 3.45 7.93 1.19
C VAL A 48 3.72 6.62 1.92
N VAL A 49 2.68 6.05 2.51
CA VAL A 49 2.69 4.66 2.97
C VAL A 49 1.88 3.81 2.00
N LEU A 50 2.44 2.68 1.60
CA LEU A 50 1.85 1.70 0.69
C LEU A 50 1.74 0.38 1.46
N PHE A 51 0.57 -0.21 1.51
CA PHE A 51 0.36 -1.43 2.30
C PHE A 51 -0.59 -2.42 1.62
N GLY A 52 -0.41 -3.68 1.95
CA GLY A 52 -1.21 -4.77 1.43
C GLY A 52 -1.03 -4.98 -0.06
N GLY A 53 -2.12 -5.31 -0.72
CA GLY A 53 -2.17 -5.64 -2.14
C GLY A 53 -1.96 -7.13 -2.41
N TYR A 54 -2.02 -7.48 -3.68
CA TYR A 54 -1.75 -8.83 -4.14
C TYR A 54 -0.33 -8.90 -4.72
N SER A 55 0.49 -9.70 -4.10
CA SER A 55 1.83 -10.04 -4.59
C SER A 55 1.82 -11.53 -4.92
N PRO A 56 1.74 -11.90 -6.21
CA PRO A 56 1.55 -13.29 -6.57
C PRO A 56 2.49 -14.25 -5.85
N PRO A 57 1.98 -15.38 -5.34
CA PRO A 57 0.64 -15.95 -5.54
C PRO A 57 -0.39 -15.62 -4.45
N ALA A 58 -0.17 -14.63 -3.60
CA ALA A 58 -1.04 -14.39 -2.45
C ALA A 58 -1.21 -12.89 -2.10
N PRO A 59 -2.27 -12.53 -1.35
CA PRO A 59 -2.36 -11.22 -0.72
C PRO A 59 -1.21 -10.99 0.24
N SER A 60 -0.81 -9.73 0.39
CA SER A 60 0.37 -9.32 1.15
C SER A 60 -0.01 -8.56 2.42
N THR A 61 0.83 -8.69 3.45
CA THR A 61 0.79 -7.84 4.64
C THR A 61 1.82 -6.70 4.57
N ALA A 62 2.69 -6.70 3.57
CA ALA A 62 3.84 -5.81 3.51
C ALA A 62 3.44 -4.34 3.52
N THR A 63 4.20 -3.56 4.27
CA THR A 63 4.09 -2.11 4.33
C THR A 63 5.39 -1.48 3.86
N GLU A 64 5.32 -0.50 2.99
CA GLU A 64 6.47 0.25 2.51
C GLU A 64 6.19 1.74 2.64
N ILE A 65 7.22 2.51 2.96
CA ILE A 65 7.15 3.96 3.10
C ILE A 65 8.05 4.60 2.07
N TYR A 66 7.51 5.58 1.36
CA TYR A 66 8.23 6.42 0.41
C TYR A 66 8.57 7.76 1.05
N ASP A 67 9.83 8.16 0.95
CA ASP A 67 10.34 9.41 1.54
C ASP A 67 10.59 10.53 0.52
N GLY A 68 10.14 10.33 -0.72
CA GLY A 68 10.42 11.24 -1.83
C GLY A 68 11.63 10.84 -2.67
N THR A 69 12.35 9.81 -2.26
CA THR A 69 13.52 9.31 -2.99
C THR A 69 13.48 7.79 -3.12
N CYS A 70 13.28 7.08 -2.04
CA CYS A 70 13.27 5.62 -2.04
C CYS A 70 12.17 5.03 -1.18
N TRP A 71 11.86 3.78 -1.47
CA TRP A 71 10.93 2.96 -0.71
C TRP A 71 11.67 2.16 0.34
N THR A 72 11.18 2.20 1.56
CA THR A 72 11.72 1.44 2.69
C THR A 72 10.65 0.48 3.19
N THR A 73 10.99 -0.80 3.29
CA THR A 73 10.10 -1.79 3.90
C THR A 73 9.99 -1.52 5.39
N ASN A 74 8.76 -1.35 5.85
CA ASN A 74 8.50 -1.11 7.26
C ASN A 74 8.25 -2.44 7.98
N PRO A 75 8.87 -2.70 9.15
CA PRO A 75 8.64 -3.93 9.90
C PRO A 75 7.21 -4.06 10.45
N ASN A 76 6.49 -2.95 10.59
CA ASN A 76 5.08 -2.97 10.99
C ASN A 76 4.18 -3.28 9.79
N SER A 77 3.96 -4.56 9.58
CA SER A 77 3.08 -5.07 8.54
C SER A 77 1.62 -5.11 9.01
N LEU A 78 0.71 -5.25 8.06
CA LEU A 78 -0.68 -5.57 8.38
C LEU A 78 -0.75 -6.89 9.17
N ALA A 79 -1.66 -6.98 10.13
CA ALA A 79 -1.92 -8.23 10.85
C ALA A 79 -2.58 -9.27 9.95
N THR A 80 -3.38 -8.82 8.99
CA THR A 80 -4.07 -9.69 8.04
C THR A 80 -3.75 -9.30 6.61
N ALA A 81 -3.25 -10.26 5.83
CA ALA A 81 -2.96 -10.06 4.41
C ALA A 81 -4.26 -9.72 3.65
N ARG A 82 -4.21 -8.65 2.86
CA ARG A 82 -5.37 -8.19 2.10
C ARG A 82 -4.99 -7.45 0.84
N ARG A 83 -5.88 -7.54 -0.15
CA ARG A 83 -5.84 -6.74 -1.37
C ARG A 83 -7.13 -5.96 -1.53
N ALA A 84 -7.12 -4.98 -2.42
CA ALA A 84 -8.28 -4.16 -2.74
C ALA A 84 -9.03 -3.70 -1.47
N PRO A 85 -8.35 -3.11 -0.48
CA PRO A 85 -9.05 -2.52 0.65
C PRO A 85 -9.97 -1.42 0.15
N GLY A 86 -11.13 -1.29 0.77
CA GLY A 86 -12.20 -0.43 0.27
C GLY A 86 -11.81 1.04 0.24
N ASN A 87 -11.74 1.65 1.38
CA ASN A 87 -11.29 3.04 1.52
C ASN A 87 -10.12 3.11 2.47
N ASN A 88 -9.10 3.81 2.04
CA ASN A 88 -7.96 4.08 2.88
C ASN A 88 -8.07 5.51 3.36
N ALA A 89 -7.87 5.71 4.63
CA ALA A 89 -7.94 7.01 5.24
C ALA A 89 -6.65 7.31 6.00
N GLY A 90 -6.27 8.55 6.02
CA GLY A 90 -5.09 8.99 6.76
C GLY A 90 -4.62 10.35 6.30
N ALA A 91 -3.98 11.06 7.21
CA ALA A 91 -3.47 12.40 6.96
C ALA A 91 -2.00 12.40 6.53
N ALA A 92 -1.30 11.29 6.72
CA ALA A 92 0.14 11.22 6.43
C ALA A 92 0.62 9.77 6.38
N SER A 93 1.84 9.57 5.90
CA SER A 93 2.53 8.27 5.94
C SER A 93 2.80 7.75 7.37
N THR A 94 2.53 8.57 8.35
CA THR A 94 2.69 8.26 9.79
C THR A 94 1.38 8.03 10.51
N ALA A 95 0.24 8.18 9.83
CA ALA A 95 -1.09 7.99 10.40
C ALA A 95 -2.06 7.57 9.29
N ALA A 96 -2.25 6.28 9.14
CA ALA A 96 -3.07 5.70 8.08
C ALA A 96 -3.97 4.60 8.60
N MET A 97 -5.07 4.35 7.90
CA MET A 97 -5.97 3.23 8.16
C MET A 97 -6.17 2.38 6.91
N CYS A 98 -6.17 1.09 7.10
CA CYS A 98 -6.52 0.09 6.11
C CYS A 98 -7.88 -0.51 6.47
N ILE A 99 -8.85 -0.36 5.59
CA ILE A 99 -10.25 -0.70 5.86
C ILE A 99 -10.71 -1.81 4.93
N ALA A 100 -11.24 -2.88 5.51
CA ALA A 100 -11.84 -3.98 4.78
C ALA A 100 -10.88 -4.64 3.76
N GLY A 101 -11.37 -5.17 2.65
CA GLY A 101 -10.58 -5.79 1.59
C GLY A 101 -10.88 -7.27 1.39
N ASN A 102 -10.07 -7.91 0.55
CA ASN A 102 -10.13 -9.32 0.21
C ASN A 102 -8.93 -10.09 0.80
N PRO A 103 -9.06 -11.39 1.06
CA PRO A 103 -10.14 -12.31 0.70
C PRO A 103 -11.32 -12.27 1.68
N GLY A 104 -12.53 -12.54 1.14
CA GLY A 104 -13.69 -12.90 1.95
C GLY A 104 -14.44 -11.77 2.65
N TYR A 105 -14.55 -10.59 2.05
CA TYR A 105 -15.35 -9.48 2.63
C TYR A 105 -14.95 -9.14 4.07
N MET A 106 -13.72 -8.72 4.23
CA MET A 106 -13.18 -8.33 5.55
C MET A 106 -13.95 -7.16 6.15
N THR A 107 -14.21 -7.24 7.44
CA THR A 107 -14.89 -6.17 8.21
C THR A 107 -13.96 -5.45 9.16
N ASN A 108 -12.72 -5.92 9.30
CA ASN A 108 -11.76 -5.35 10.22
C ASN A 108 -11.06 -4.12 9.64
N VAL A 109 -10.65 -3.23 10.54
CA VAL A 109 -9.86 -2.04 10.26
C VAL A 109 -8.54 -2.16 10.98
N GLU A 110 -7.46 -1.79 10.30
CA GLU A 110 -6.12 -1.72 10.89
C GLU A 110 -5.60 -0.30 10.83
N GLU A 111 -5.06 0.20 11.93
CA GLU A 111 -4.43 1.51 12.03
C GLU A 111 -2.91 1.38 11.95
N PHE A 112 -2.31 2.27 11.18
CA PHE A 112 -0.87 2.43 11.11
C PHE A 112 -0.50 3.79 11.72
N GLY A 113 0.38 3.76 12.73
CA GLY A 113 0.86 4.97 13.39
C GLY A 113 2.38 5.00 13.51
N THR A 114 2.92 6.20 13.71
CA THR A 114 4.37 6.35 13.95
C THR A 114 4.82 5.59 15.18
N GLY A 115 5.74 4.72 14.95
CA GLY A 115 6.55 4.14 16.00
C GLY A 115 6.01 2.88 16.56
N THR A 116 4.96 2.22 16.02
CA THR A 116 4.88 0.97 16.63
C THR A 116 3.75 0.01 16.44
N ILE A 117 2.52 0.35 16.36
CA ILE A 117 1.51 -0.69 16.57
C ILE A 117 0.40 -0.57 15.55
N THR A 118 0.28 -1.62 14.73
CA THR A 118 -0.94 -1.84 13.99
C THR A 118 -2.01 -2.33 14.96
N LYS A 119 -3.04 -1.54 15.15
CA LYS A 119 -4.21 -1.96 15.93
C LYS A 119 -5.28 -2.47 14.97
N THR A 120 -5.83 -3.62 15.26
CA THR A 120 -6.97 -4.14 14.55
C THR A 120 -8.24 -3.77 15.29
N VAL A 121 -9.12 -3.02 14.63
CA VAL A 121 -10.45 -2.70 15.15
C VAL A 121 -11.45 -3.57 14.41
N THR A 122 -12.15 -4.41 15.14
CA THR A 122 -13.22 -5.23 14.57
C THR A 122 -14.52 -4.44 14.61
N VAL A 123 -15.11 -4.20 13.44
CA VAL A 123 -16.42 -3.58 13.32
C VAL A 123 -17.45 -4.71 13.20
N SER A 124 -18.33 -4.75 14.16
CA SER A 124 -19.43 -5.72 14.16
C SER A 124 -20.69 -5.15 13.53
#